data_2b819cc7080a1ec409a6c9a40033ac81
#
_entry.id   2b819cc7080a1ec409a6c9a40033ac81
#
_cell.length_a   1.000
_cell.length_b   1.000
_cell.length_c   1.000
_cell.angle_alpha   90.00
_cell.angle_beta   90.00
_cell.angle_gamma   90.00
#
_symmetry.space_group_name_H-M   'P 1'
#
loop_
_entity.id
_entity.type
_entity.pdbx_description
1 polymer ?
#
loop_
_entity_poly.entity_id
_entity_poly.type
_entity_poly.pdbx_seq_one_letter_code
_entity_poly.pdbx_strand_id
1 'polypeptide(L)'
;DQNVFDIMQGVSINLFIKTGKKKQEDLAEVFHYDLFGKRDLKYDFLSNNSIKTIEYKKLPNVAPDYYFVNKNFEVKEEYDEGFSLVNLFPLNNVGIVTARDNFTIHSSKEEVENVINDFLNLDDETARTKYQLGKDVRDWQVNFAKKDLITNYPDKGVFTQVSSRPFDIRWTFYTGKTKGFHCYPRNEVMKHLLKNDNISLITNKPAQGGALFYSDIFVTKNITDQSIFSAMNRSAFICPLYLYPEKTDQQSLLDEVVRTPNLNMEIVNQIGEQLGLYFNPE
;
A
#
# COMPACT_ATOMS: atom_id res chain seq x y z
N ASP A 1 -9.20 -26.22 7.03
CA ASP A 1 -7.90 -26.74 6.64
C ASP A 1 -6.88 -26.52 7.73
N GLN A 2 -5.94 -27.46 7.93
CA GLN A 2 -4.95 -27.40 8.98
C GLN A 2 -3.55 -27.62 8.38
N ASN A 3 -2.58 -26.73 8.73
CA ASN A 3 -1.22 -26.89 8.26
C ASN A 3 -0.55 -28.13 8.91
N VAL A 4 0.33 -28.82 8.18
CA VAL A 4 1.14 -29.92 8.70
C VAL A 4 2.23 -29.47 9.67
N PHE A 5 2.64 -28.18 9.56
CA PHE A 5 3.52 -27.49 10.50
C PHE A 5 2.70 -26.52 11.37
N ASP A 6 3.25 -26.09 12.49
CA ASP A 6 2.58 -25.11 13.37
C ASP A 6 2.76 -23.66 12.87
N ILE A 7 2.39 -23.43 11.62
CA ILE A 7 2.45 -22.11 10.96
C ILE A 7 1.14 -21.80 10.23
N MET A 8 0.84 -20.54 10.02
CA MET A 8 -0.39 -20.08 9.36
C MET A 8 -0.26 -20.04 7.83
N GLN A 9 0.94 -20.07 7.28
CA GLN A 9 1.22 -20.01 5.85
C GLN A 9 1.00 -21.36 5.17
N GLY A 10 0.46 -21.34 3.95
CA GLY A 10 0.41 -22.53 3.10
C GLY A 10 1.82 -23.04 2.78
N VAL A 11 1.96 -24.35 2.69
CA VAL A 11 3.22 -25.03 2.36
C VAL A 11 3.02 -25.87 1.13
N SER A 12 4.01 -25.89 0.23
CA SER A 12 4.00 -26.75 -0.96
C SER A 12 5.28 -27.60 -1.05
N ILE A 13 5.14 -28.78 -1.64
CA ILE A 13 6.27 -29.63 -2.03
C ILE A 13 6.43 -29.51 -3.53
N ASN A 14 7.59 -29.05 -3.98
CA ASN A 14 7.88 -28.87 -5.39
C ASN A 14 8.99 -29.81 -5.84
N LEU A 15 8.76 -30.57 -6.94
CA LEU A 15 9.71 -31.46 -7.56
C LEU A 15 10.00 -30.98 -8.97
N PHE A 16 11.25 -30.59 -9.23
CA PHE A 16 11.70 -30.13 -10.53
C PHE A 16 12.53 -31.22 -11.23
N ILE A 17 12.06 -31.71 -12.38
CA ILE A 17 12.71 -32.80 -13.11
C ILE A 17 13.21 -32.27 -14.46
N LYS A 18 14.53 -32.29 -14.67
CA LYS A 18 15.16 -31.96 -15.94
C LYS A 18 15.55 -33.27 -16.68
N THR A 19 14.79 -33.61 -17.70
CA THR A 19 15.03 -34.86 -18.47
C THR A 19 16.13 -34.73 -19.53
N GLY A 20 16.52 -33.54 -19.92
CA GLY A 20 17.45 -33.28 -21.02
C GLY A 20 16.86 -33.52 -22.42
N LYS A 21 15.57 -33.88 -22.50
CA LYS A 21 14.90 -34.22 -23.79
C LYS A 21 14.13 -33.07 -24.41
N LYS A 22 13.80 -32.02 -23.64
CA LYS A 22 13.09 -30.83 -24.13
C LYS A 22 14.07 -29.85 -24.76
N LYS A 23 13.61 -29.15 -25.81
CA LYS A 23 14.33 -28.01 -26.38
C LYS A 23 14.31 -26.83 -25.38
N GLN A 24 15.21 -25.89 -25.57
CA GLN A 24 15.36 -24.74 -24.67
C GLN A 24 14.11 -23.85 -24.63
N GLU A 25 13.37 -23.80 -25.74
CA GLU A 25 12.15 -22.98 -25.89
C GLU A 25 10.89 -23.67 -25.36
N ASP A 26 10.94 -24.99 -25.09
CA ASP A 26 9.78 -25.75 -24.63
C ASP A 26 9.50 -25.45 -23.16
N LEU A 27 8.31 -24.93 -22.85
CA LEU A 27 7.87 -24.72 -21.48
C LEU A 27 7.73 -26.03 -20.71
N ALA A 28 7.99 -25.98 -19.40
CA ALA A 28 7.82 -27.14 -18.52
C ALA A 28 6.35 -27.55 -18.44
N GLU A 29 6.08 -28.83 -18.33
CA GLU A 29 4.75 -29.31 -17.94
C GLU A 29 4.64 -29.25 -16.42
N VAL A 30 3.57 -28.65 -15.95
CA VAL A 30 3.30 -28.48 -14.51
C VAL A 30 2.12 -29.38 -14.12
N PHE A 31 2.33 -30.19 -13.11
CA PHE A 31 1.31 -31.07 -12.53
C PHE A 31 1.08 -30.68 -11.08
N HIS A 32 -0.16 -30.49 -10.69
CA HIS A 32 -0.53 -29.94 -9.41
C HIS A 32 -1.57 -30.80 -8.69
N TYR A 33 -1.46 -30.85 -7.37
CA TYR A 33 -2.45 -31.48 -6.50
C TYR A 33 -2.58 -30.69 -5.21
N ASP A 34 -3.81 -30.38 -4.81
CA ASP A 34 -4.12 -29.71 -3.53
C ASP A 34 -4.52 -30.74 -2.48
N LEU A 35 -3.81 -30.75 -1.36
CA LEU A 35 -4.12 -31.59 -0.22
C LEU A 35 -4.75 -30.78 0.92
N PHE A 36 -6.05 -30.94 1.11
CA PHE A 36 -6.82 -30.27 2.16
C PHE A 36 -7.21 -31.23 3.29
N GLY A 37 -7.55 -30.65 4.45
CA GLY A 37 -8.10 -31.41 5.58
C GLY A 37 -7.36 -31.14 6.89
N LYS A 38 -7.59 -32.03 7.87
CA LYS A 38 -6.89 -32.05 9.15
C LYS A 38 -5.47 -32.59 8.98
N ARG A 39 -4.58 -32.22 9.89
CA ARG A 39 -3.16 -32.62 9.86
C ARG A 39 -2.95 -34.13 9.76
N ASP A 40 -3.63 -34.87 10.61
CA ASP A 40 -3.50 -36.31 10.64
C ASP A 40 -3.90 -36.99 9.32
N LEU A 41 -5.01 -36.54 8.72
CA LEU A 41 -5.44 -37.01 7.40
C LEU A 41 -4.42 -36.70 6.31
N LYS A 42 -3.75 -35.58 6.40
CA LYS A 42 -2.68 -35.23 5.46
C LYS A 42 -1.46 -36.12 5.62
N TYR A 43 -1.06 -36.46 6.84
CA TYR A 43 0.01 -37.41 7.09
C TYR A 43 -0.34 -38.81 6.61
N ASP A 44 -1.55 -39.26 6.89
CA ASP A 44 -2.04 -40.58 6.42
C ASP A 44 -2.04 -40.65 4.90
N PHE A 45 -2.53 -39.59 4.24
CA PHE A 45 -2.51 -39.50 2.79
C PHE A 45 -1.07 -39.55 2.22
N LEU A 46 -0.15 -38.79 2.78
CA LEU A 46 1.25 -38.75 2.34
C LEU A 46 1.98 -40.06 2.59
N SER A 47 1.63 -40.79 3.68
CA SER A 47 2.21 -42.09 4.00
C SER A 47 1.71 -43.21 3.09
N ASN A 48 0.47 -43.13 2.62
CA ASN A 48 -0.18 -44.15 1.80
C ASN A 48 -0.08 -43.88 0.30
N ASN A 49 0.44 -42.73 -0.12
CA ASN A 49 0.55 -42.37 -1.54
C ASN A 49 2.00 -42.05 -1.94
N SER A 50 2.24 -42.22 -3.20
CA SER A 50 3.50 -41.85 -3.86
C SER A 50 3.23 -40.91 -5.03
N ILE A 51 4.27 -40.31 -5.58
CA ILE A 51 4.18 -39.48 -6.80
C ILE A 51 3.43 -40.21 -7.94
N LYS A 52 3.48 -41.51 -7.99
CA LYS A 52 2.82 -42.32 -9.04
C LYS A 52 1.35 -42.61 -8.80
N THR A 53 0.89 -42.50 -7.55
CA THR A 53 -0.49 -42.89 -7.17
C THR A 53 -1.41 -41.68 -7.03
N ILE A 54 -0.86 -40.46 -7.00
CA ILE A 54 -1.62 -39.22 -6.90
C ILE A 54 -2.12 -38.84 -8.29
N GLU A 55 -3.40 -38.52 -8.41
CA GLU A 55 -4.03 -38.02 -9.62
C GLU A 55 -3.78 -36.49 -9.76
N TYR A 56 -2.70 -36.12 -10.39
CA TYR A 56 -2.35 -34.73 -10.61
C TYR A 56 -3.18 -34.11 -11.74
N LYS A 57 -3.57 -32.86 -11.55
CA LYS A 57 -4.09 -32.03 -12.62
C LYS A 57 -2.95 -31.36 -13.38
N LYS A 58 -2.88 -31.56 -14.71
CA LYS A 58 -1.95 -30.80 -15.55
C LYS A 58 -2.46 -29.36 -15.65
N LEU A 59 -1.59 -28.40 -15.33
CA LEU A 59 -1.90 -26.97 -15.39
C LEU A 59 -1.60 -26.40 -16.79
N PRO A 60 -2.39 -25.44 -17.27
CA PRO A 60 -2.10 -24.71 -18.50
C PRO A 60 -0.94 -23.73 -18.28
N ASN A 61 -0.07 -23.61 -19.28
CA ASN A 61 0.98 -22.58 -19.33
C ASN A 61 0.41 -21.28 -19.87
N VAL A 62 -0.15 -20.43 -19.00
CA VAL A 62 -0.76 -19.16 -19.38
C VAL A 62 0.17 -18.00 -19.05
N ALA A 63 0.66 -17.30 -20.10
CA ALA A 63 1.48 -16.10 -19.94
C ALA A 63 0.66 -14.95 -19.34
N PRO A 64 1.30 -13.95 -18.70
CA PRO A 64 2.73 -13.86 -18.40
C PRO A 64 3.17 -14.58 -17.12
N ASP A 65 2.22 -15.00 -16.28
CA ASP A 65 2.49 -15.40 -14.89
C ASP A 65 2.85 -16.89 -14.72
N TYR A 66 2.43 -17.78 -15.63
CA TYR A 66 2.72 -19.22 -15.60
C TYR A 66 2.47 -19.85 -14.22
N TYR A 67 1.26 -19.71 -13.70
CA TYR A 67 0.90 -20.14 -12.34
C TYR A 67 1.16 -21.62 -12.07
N PHE A 68 1.68 -21.91 -10.87
CA PHE A 68 1.84 -23.30 -10.35
C PHE A 68 0.63 -23.75 -9.51
N VAL A 69 -0.47 -23.06 -9.60
CA VAL A 69 -1.75 -23.39 -8.92
C VAL A 69 -2.88 -23.40 -9.94
N ASN A 70 -3.93 -24.13 -9.63
CA ASN A 70 -5.11 -24.16 -10.50
C ASN A 70 -5.80 -22.80 -10.46
N LYS A 71 -5.97 -22.17 -11.64
CA LYS A 71 -6.68 -20.91 -11.83
C LYS A 71 -7.81 -21.08 -12.83
N ASN A 72 -8.91 -20.34 -12.66
CA ASN A 72 -9.91 -20.15 -13.68
C ASN A 72 -9.49 -18.99 -14.58
N PHE A 73 -9.42 -19.23 -15.87
CA PHE A 73 -9.04 -18.25 -16.90
C PHE A 73 -10.20 -17.84 -17.80
N GLU A 74 -11.46 -18.26 -17.49
CA GLU A 74 -12.64 -17.97 -18.33
C GLU A 74 -12.86 -16.48 -18.58
N VAL A 75 -12.55 -15.64 -17.58
CA VAL A 75 -12.71 -14.18 -17.70
C VAL A 75 -11.38 -13.45 -17.89
N LYS A 76 -10.28 -14.19 -18.22
CA LYS A 76 -8.96 -13.57 -18.32
C LYS A 76 -8.86 -12.59 -19.47
N GLU A 77 -9.45 -12.90 -20.62
CA GLU A 77 -9.43 -12.04 -21.79
C GLU A 77 -10.10 -10.69 -21.47
N GLU A 78 -11.31 -10.73 -20.92
CA GLU A 78 -12.05 -9.53 -20.48
C GLU A 78 -11.26 -8.74 -19.41
N TYR A 79 -10.61 -9.43 -18.46
CA TYR A 79 -9.80 -8.78 -17.44
C TYR A 79 -8.56 -8.10 -18.03
N ASP A 80 -7.94 -8.72 -19.02
CA ASP A 80 -6.72 -8.22 -19.67
C ASP A 80 -6.99 -7.02 -20.61
N GLU A 81 -8.25 -6.77 -20.99
CA GLU A 81 -8.66 -5.54 -21.69
C GLU A 81 -8.59 -4.31 -20.77
N GLY A 82 -8.58 -4.51 -19.46
CA GLY A 82 -8.44 -3.46 -18.46
C GLY A 82 -6.99 -2.97 -18.32
N PHE A 83 -6.84 -1.91 -17.55
CA PHE A 83 -5.52 -1.37 -17.18
C PHE A 83 -5.31 -1.37 -15.67
N SER A 84 -4.06 -1.44 -15.25
CA SER A 84 -3.70 -1.32 -13.83
C SER A 84 -3.70 0.14 -13.38
N LEU A 85 -4.30 0.44 -12.22
CA LEU A 85 -4.27 1.78 -11.63
C LEU A 85 -2.84 2.29 -11.37
N VAL A 86 -1.89 1.40 -11.06
CA VAL A 86 -0.48 1.80 -10.90
C VAL A 86 0.19 2.13 -12.23
N ASN A 87 -0.34 1.67 -13.34
CA ASN A 87 0.11 2.08 -14.68
C ASN A 87 -0.54 3.41 -15.09
N LEU A 88 -1.79 3.65 -14.69
CA LEU A 88 -2.48 4.92 -14.93
C LEU A 88 -1.85 6.05 -14.12
N PHE A 89 -1.51 5.81 -12.83
CA PHE A 89 -0.87 6.77 -11.94
C PHE A 89 0.58 6.37 -11.67
N PRO A 90 1.56 6.80 -12.47
CA PRO A 90 2.96 6.40 -12.33
C PRO A 90 3.56 6.70 -10.97
N LEU A 91 3.20 7.83 -10.34
CA LEU A 91 3.57 8.13 -8.96
C LEU A 91 2.42 7.75 -8.03
N ASN A 92 2.62 6.71 -7.26
CA ASN A 92 1.70 6.27 -6.21
C ASN A 92 2.49 5.63 -5.06
N ASN A 93 1.94 5.63 -3.87
CA ASN A 93 2.47 4.87 -2.74
C ASN A 93 1.32 4.62 -1.75
N VAL A 94 1.59 3.80 -0.73
CA VAL A 94 0.64 3.63 0.38
C VAL A 94 0.56 4.91 1.23
N GLY A 95 -0.52 5.04 2.01
CA GLY A 95 -0.72 6.15 2.92
C GLY A 95 0.35 6.26 4.01
N ILE A 96 0.30 7.33 4.79
CA ILE A 96 1.24 7.55 5.90
C ILE A 96 1.10 6.46 6.97
N VAL A 97 2.21 6.15 7.63
CA VAL A 97 2.26 5.27 8.80
C VAL A 97 2.70 6.10 10.00
N THR A 98 1.84 6.26 10.97
CA THR A 98 2.16 6.98 12.19
C THR A 98 2.92 6.11 13.20
N ALA A 99 2.57 4.83 13.28
CA ALA A 99 2.93 3.86 14.32
C ALA A 99 2.37 4.20 15.71
N ARG A 100 1.88 5.42 15.92
CA ARG A 100 1.31 5.93 17.18
C ARG A 100 0.17 6.90 16.89
N ASP A 101 -0.94 6.40 16.33
CA ASP A 101 -2.06 7.22 15.86
C ASP A 101 -2.57 8.17 16.96
N ASN A 102 -2.84 7.65 18.16
CA ASN A 102 -3.35 8.46 19.28
C ASN A 102 -2.39 9.56 19.76
N PHE A 103 -1.12 9.49 19.38
CA PHE A 103 -0.10 10.48 19.70
C PHE A 103 0.10 11.51 18.57
N THR A 104 -0.09 11.10 17.33
CA THR A 104 0.25 11.92 16.17
C THR A 104 -0.95 12.52 15.45
N ILE A 105 -2.16 11.99 15.68
CA ILE A 105 -3.40 12.40 15.00
C ILE A 105 -4.45 12.81 16.03
N HIS A 106 -4.98 14.03 15.90
CA HIS A 106 -5.92 14.62 16.84
C HIS A 106 -7.10 15.31 16.14
N SER A 107 -8.13 15.67 16.93
CA SER A 107 -9.35 16.28 16.39
C SER A 107 -9.15 17.74 15.96
N SER A 108 -8.19 18.44 16.56
CA SER A 108 -7.89 19.83 16.25
C SER A 108 -6.39 20.10 16.12
N LYS A 109 -6.05 21.22 15.48
CA LYS A 109 -4.68 21.70 15.37
C LYS A 109 -4.11 22.03 16.76
N GLU A 110 -4.91 22.64 17.61
CA GLU A 110 -4.53 23.03 18.97
C GLU A 110 -4.16 21.80 19.82
N GLU A 111 -4.87 20.70 19.68
CA GLU A 111 -4.54 19.45 20.37
C GLU A 111 -3.17 18.91 19.90
N VAL A 112 -2.90 18.91 18.59
CA VAL A 112 -1.58 18.50 18.06
C VAL A 112 -0.48 19.40 18.62
N GLU A 113 -0.69 20.71 18.63
CA GLU A 113 0.27 21.69 19.13
C GLU A 113 0.57 21.49 20.61
N ASN A 114 -0.48 21.30 21.43
CA ASN A 114 -0.35 21.03 22.85
C ASN A 114 0.42 19.74 23.14
N VAL A 115 0.13 18.68 22.40
CA VAL A 115 0.84 17.40 22.52
C VAL A 115 2.31 17.54 22.15
N ILE A 116 2.64 18.26 21.08
CA ILE A 116 4.03 18.47 20.66
C ILE A 116 4.78 19.27 21.71
N ASN A 117 4.22 20.39 22.16
CA ASN A 117 4.86 21.25 23.16
C ASN A 117 5.11 20.51 24.47
N ASP A 118 4.13 19.76 24.95
CA ASP A 118 4.27 18.95 26.15
C ASP A 118 5.31 17.82 25.96
N PHE A 119 5.26 17.11 24.85
CA PHE A 119 6.19 16.01 24.53
C PHE A 119 7.65 16.48 24.47
N LEU A 120 7.90 17.66 23.92
CA LEU A 120 9.24 18.24 23.85
C LEU A 120 9.81 18.64 25.22
N ASN A 121 8.94 18.96 26.19
CA ASN A 121 9.32 19.36 27.54
C ASN A 121 9.51 18.18 28.51
N LEU A 122 9.08 16.98 28.16
CA LEU A 122 9.20 15.78 28.99
C LEU A 122 10.51 15.02 28.67
N ASP A 123 11.04 14.29 29.64
CA ASP A 123 12.03 13.24 29.36
C ASP A 123 11.39 12.06 28.63
N ASP A 124 12.22 11.16 28.04
CA ASP A 124 11.73 10.11 27.15
C ASP A 124 10.82 9.10 27.87
N GLU A 125 11.12 8.74 29.11
CA GLU A 125 10.34 7.74 29.84
C GLU A 125 9.02 8.31 30.38
N THR A 126 9.04 9.57 30.82
CA THR A 126 7.81 10.29 31.19
C THR A 126 6.91 10.47 29.99
N ALA A 127 7.44 10.86 28.84
CA ALA A 127 6.70 10.97 27.60
C ALA A 127 6.11 9.62 27.16
N ARG A 128 6.91 8.55 27.26
CA ARG A 128 6.49 7.19 26.93
C ARG A 128 5.28 6.75 27.75
N THR A 129 5.34 6.99 29.05
CA THR A 129 4.26 6.63 29.99
C THR A 129 3.03 7.46 29.77
N LYS A 130 3.15 8.79 29.68
CA LYS A 130 2.05 9.73 29.52
C LYS A 130 1.23 9.46 28.25
N TYR A 131 1.91 9.26 27.13
CA TYR A 131 1.30 9.05 25.82
C TYR A 131 1.11 7.58 25.45
N GLN A 132 1.41 6.65 26.35
CA GLN A 132 1.28 5.20 26.13
C GLN A 132 2.00 4.73 24.86
N LEU A 133 3.22 5.25 24.63
CA LEU A 133 3.96 5.03 23.37
C LEU A 133 4.50 3.61 23.23
N GLY A 134 4.43 2.77 24.26
CA GLY A 134 4.94 1.43 24.24
C GLY A 134 6.48 1.38 24.11
N LYS A 135 7.00 0.21 23.75
CA LYS A 135 8.45 0.01 23.57
C LYS A 135 8.91 0.60 22.23
N ASP A 136 10.15 1.05 22.19
CA ASP A 136 10.82 1.41 20.95
C ASP A 136 10.93 0.21 20.02
N VAL A 137 10.67 0.45 18.74
CA VAL A 137 10.81 -0.54 17.68
C VAL A 137 11.80 -0.03 16.62
N ARG A 138 12.22 -0.90 15.72
CA ARG A 138 13.21 -0.56 14.69
C ARG A 138 12.90 0.73 13.91
N ASP A 139 11.63 0.95 13.62
CA ASP A 139 11.21 2.00 12.69
C ASP A 139 10.55 3.20 13.38
N TRP A 140 10.25 3.12 14.67
CA TRP A 140 9.74 4.22 15.49
C TRP A 140 10.26 4.19 16.92
N GLN A 141 10.82 5.29 17.40
CA GLN A 141 11.37 5.46 18.74
C GLN A 141 11.04 6.85 19.26
N VAL A 142 10.92 6.98 20.58
CA VAL A 142 10.66 8.27 21.25
C VAL A 142 11.72 9.31 20.89
N ASN A 143 12.98 8.92 20.94
CA ASN A 143 14.09 9.81 20.62
C ASN A 143 14.13 10.22 19.14
N PHE A 144 13.65 9.38 18.20
CA PHE A 144 13.53 9.73 16.79
C PHE A 144 12.47 10.81 16.59
N ALA A 145 11.29 10.63 17.19
CA ALA A 145 10.21 11.61 17.15
C ALA A 145 10.63 12.95 17.75
N LYS A 146 11.32 12.95 18.90
CA LYS A 146 11.84 14.17 19.51
C LYS A 146 12.86 14.90 18.63
N LYS A 147 13.85 14.19 18.09
CA LYS A 147 14.85 14.78 17.19
C LYS A 147 14.22 15.38 15.94
N ASP A 148 13.20 14.72 15.40
CA ASP A 148 12.46 15.22 14.26
C ASP A 148 11.74 16.53 14.61
N LEU A 149 10.98 16.55 15.70
CA LEU A 149 10.24 17.72 16.15
C LEU A 149 11.17 18.88 16.52
N ILE A 150 12.26 18.65 17.27
CA ILE A 150 13.25 19.69 17.61
C ILE A 150 13.82 20.36 16.33
N THR A 151 13.96 19.58 15.25
CA THR A 151 14.54 20.09 14.00
C THR A 151 13.51 20.82 13.15
N ASN A 152 12.25 20.40 13.18
CA ASN A 152 11.26 20.79 12.19
C ASN A 152 10.06 21.58 12.77
N TYR A 153 9.80 21.53 14.06
CA TYR A 153 8.75 22.29 14.71
C TYR A 153 9.27 23.64 15.24
N PRO A 154 8.50 24.73 15.10
CA PRO A 154 7.25 24.83 14.37
C PRO A 154 7.40 25.14 12.87
N ASP A 155 8.59 25.54 12.40
CA ASP A 155 8.77 26.36 11.19
C ASP A 155 8.93 25.54 9.90
N LYS A 156 9.57 24.36 9.97
CA LYS A 156 9.91 23.54 8.79
C LYS A 156 8.89 22.47 8.46
N GLY A 157 8.12 22.03 9.44
CA GLY A 157 6.99 21.16 9.24
C GLY A 157 5.70 21.94 8.97
N VAL A 158 4.59 21.22 8.77
CA VAL A 158 3.29 21.82 8.49
C VAL A 158 2.17 21.15 9.27
N PHE A 159 1.33 21.96 9.93
CA PHE A 159 0.04 21.48 10.43
C PHE A 159 -0.88 21.25 9.24
N THR A 160 -1.38 20.04 9.09
CA THR A 160 -2.23 19.65 7.98
C THR A 160 -3.33 18.70 8.41
N GLN A 161 -4.35 18.61 7.59
CA GLN A 161 -5.41 17.63 7.75
C GLN A 161 -5.00 16.29 7.17
N VAL A 162 -5.44 15.20 7.81
CA VAL A 162 -5.24 13.82 7.40
C VAL A 162 -6.58 13.11 7.32
N SER A 163 -6.84 12.44 6.21
CA SER A 163 -7.97 11.51 6.09
C SER A 163 -7.61 10.23 6.85
N SER A 164 -8.11 10.13 8.10
CA SER A 164 -7.82 9.03 9.01
C SER A 164 -8.69 7.81 8.74
N ARG A 165 -9.97 8.05 8.44
CA ARG A 165 -10.96 7.04 7.98
C ARG A 165 -11.85 7.68 6.92
N PRO A 166 -12.67 6.94 6.18
CA PRO A 166 -13.64 7.54 5.26
C PRO A 166 -14.49 8.56 6.01
N PHE A 167 -14.51 9.82 5.53
CA PHE A 167 -15.22 10.96 6.13
C PHE A 167 -14.74 11.42 7.52
N ASP A 168 -13.69 10.81 8.08
CA ASP A 168 -13.04 11.23 9.32
C ASP A 168 -11.76 11.98 9.01
N ILE A 169 -11.81 13.30 9.07
CA ILE A 169 -10.69 14.21 8.82
C ILE A 169 -10.19 14.72 10.15
N ARG A 170 -8.89 14.56 10.39
CA ARG A 170 -8.21 14.96 11.64
C ARG A 170 -7.00 15.81 11.35
N TRP A 171 -6.28 16.21 12.39
CA TRP A 171 -5.10 17.04 12.28
C TRP A 171 -3.83 16.29 12.70
N THR A 172 -2.74 16.66 12.07
CA THR A 172 -1.40 16.20 12.41
C THR A 172 -0.35 17.29 12.11
N PHE A 173 0.86 17.11 12.62
CA PHE A 173 2.02 17.90 12.24
C PHE A 173 2.91 17.06 11.32
N TYR A 174 3.06 17.49 10.08
CA TYR A 174 3.75 16.72 9.06
C TYR A 174 5.14 17.31 8.77
N THR A 175 6.20 16.50 8.98
CA THR A 175 7.60 16.90 8.76
C THR A 175 8.19 16.32 7.48
N GLY A 176 7.57 15.30 6.91
CA GLY A 176 8.10 14.56 5.75
C GLY A 176 9.28 13.63 6.08
N LYS A 177 9.73 13.58 7.32
CA LYS A 177 10.89 12.79 7.73
C LYS A 177 10.52 11.36 8.10
N THR A 178 11.14 10.39 7.45
CA THR A 178 11.04 8.97 7.80
C THR A 178 11.71 8.68 9.14
N LYS A 179 11.09 7.83 9.95
CA LYS A 179 11.51 7.52 11.33
C LYS A 179 11.57 8.77 12.22
N GLY A 180 10.58 9.63 12.08
CA GLY A 180 10.41 10.85 12.87
C GLY A 180 9.13 10.81 13.70
N PHE A 181 8.44 11.95 13.76
CA PHE A 181 7.13 12.05 14.39
C PHE A 181 6.14 11.06 13.79
N HIS A 182 6.11 10.96 12.45
CA HIS A 182 5.54 9.82 11.72
C HIS A 182 6.61 8.76 11.44
N CYS A 183 6.21 7.48 11.48
CA CYS A 183 7.10 6.37 11.14
C CYS A 183 7.50 6.40 9.66
N TYR A 184 6.52 6.44 8.77
CA TYR A 184 6.70 6.57 7.31
C TYR A 184 5.74 7.63 6.75
N PRO A 185 6.22 8.86 6.53
CA PRO A 185 5.39 9.96 6.03
C PRO A 185 5.06 9.85 4.54
N ARG A 186 5.76 9.03 3.76
CA ARG A 186 5.58 8.88 2.31
C ARG A 186 5.68 10.21 1.56
N ASN A 187 6.74 10.94 1.84
CA ASN A 187 6.90 12.32 1.38
C ASN A 187 6.89 12.45 -0.15
N GLU A 188 7.37 11.44 -0.86
CA GLU A 188 7.39 11.38 -2.33
C GLU A 188 6.00 11.57 -2.95
N VAL A 189 4.94 11.11 -2.25
CA VAL A 189 3.54 11.25 -2.68
C VAL A 189 2.84 12.37 -1.92
N MET A 190 2.96 12.39 -0.58
CA MET A 190 2.19 13.30 0.27
C MET A 190 2.54 14.76 0.08
N LYS A 191 3.78 15.10 -0.34
CA LYS A 191 4.18 16.48 -0.64
C LYS A 191 3.30 17.15 -1.70
N HIS A 192 2.74 16.36 -2.61
CA HIS A 192 1.86 16.87 -3.67
C HIS A 192 0.45 17.21 -3.19
N LEU A 193 0.07 16.78 -1.98
CA LEU A 193 -1.21 17.09 -1.33
C LEU A 193 -1.08 18.18 -0.25
N LEU A 194 0.16 18.54 0.14
CA LEU A 194 0.42 19.57 1.14
C LEU A 194 0.32 20.95 0.53
N LYS A 195 -0.61 21.79 1.02
CA LYS A 195 -0.74 23.20 0.61
C LYS A 195 -0.93 23.41 -0.91
N ASN A 196 -1.32 22.38 -1.64
CA ASN A 196 -1.53 22.43 -3.08
C ASN A 196 -3.00 22.19 -3.40
N ASP A 197 -3.49 22.79 -4.48
CA ASP A 197 -4.82 22.46 -5.01
C ASP A 197 -4.74 21.13 -5.78
N ASN A 198 -4.96 20.05 -5.07
CA ASN A 198 -4.84 18.72 -5.60
C ASN A 198 -5.89 17.78 -4.98
N ILE A 199 -6.17 16.72 -5.68
CA ILE A 199 -6.96 15.59 -5.19
C ILE A 199 -6.19 14.29 -5.42
N SER A 200 -6.50 13.28 -4.64
CA SER A 200 -5.95 11.94 -4.83
C SER A 200 -7.05 10.90 -4.87
N LEU A 201 -6.91 9.93 -5.77
CA LEU A 201 -7.65 8.70 -5.74
C LEU A 201 -7.04 7.77 -4.69
N ILE A 202 -7.89 7.17 -3.86
CA ILE A 202 -7.49 6.21 -2.83
C ILE A 202 -8.16 4.89 -3.12
N THR A 203 -7.39 3.83 -3.09
CA THR A 203 -7.87 2.47 -3.31
C THR A 203 -7.04 1.46 -2.54
N ASN A 204 -7.49 0.22 -2.42
CA ASN A 204 -6.68 -0.86 -1.87
C ASN A 204 -6.72 -2.09 -2.79
N LYS A 205 -5.93 -3.10 -2.49
CA LYS A 205 -6.08 -4.40 -3.15
C LYS A 205 -7.38 -5.05 -2.69
N PRO A 206 -8.09 -5.77 -3.58
CA PRO A 206 -9.35 -6.43 -3.26
C PRO A 206 -9.24 -7.25 -1.97
N ALA A 207 -10.31 -7.26 -1.19
CA ALA A 207 -10.42 -8.10 -0.01
C ALA A 207 -10.30 -9.59 -0.39
N GLN A 208 -9.41 -10.32 0.29
CA GLN A 208 -9.54 -11.76 0.29
C GLN A 208 -10.82 -12.12 1.05
N GLY A 209 -11.68 -12.96 0.49
CA GLY A 209 -12.84 -13.49 1.19
C GLY A 209 -14.20 -13.27 0.53
N GLY A 210 -14.27 -13.13 -0.79
CA GLY A 210 -15.53 -13.26 -1.52
C GLY A 210 -16.47 -12.06 -1.44
N ALA A 211 -15.96 -10.85 -1.27
CA ALA A 211 -16.76 -9.65 -1.50
C ALA A 211 -17.20 -9.63 -2.97
N LEU A 212 -18.51 -9.61 -3.20
CA LEU A 212 -19.12 -9.60 -4.55
C LEU A 212 -18.86 -8.29 -5.30
N PHE A 213 -18.49 -7.22 -4.58
CA PHE A 213 -18.26 -5.90 -5.15
C PHE A 213 -16.99 -5.26 -4.56
N TYR A 214 -16.24 -4.56 -5.40
CA TYR A 214 -15.14 -3.72 -4.99
C TYR A 214 -15.68 -2.33 -4.60
N SER A 215 -15.54 -1.95 -3.33
CA SER A 215 -16.10 -0.71 -2.78
C SER A 215 -15.06 0.24 -2.18
N ASP A 216 -13.80 -0.18 -2.12
CA ASP A 216 -12.76 0.57 -1.42
C ASP A 216 -12.12 1.61 -2.37
N ILE A 217 -12.95 2.57 -2.81
CA ILE A 217 -12.55 3.71 -3.64
C ILE A 217 -12.99 4.98 -2.92
N PHE A 218 -12.06 5.92 -2.76
CA PHE A 218 -12.29 7.21 -2.11
C PHE A 218 -11.49 8.31 -2.78
N VAL A 219 -11.91 9.56 -2.63
CA VAL A 219 -11.20 10.74 -3.13
C VAL A 219 -11.03 11.74 -2.00
N THR A 220 -9.84 12.30 -1.86
CA THR A 220 -9.56 13.33 -0.86
C THR A 220 -8.55 14.37 -1.34
N LYS A 221 -8.57 15.54 -0.70
CA LYS A 221 -7.56 16.61 -0.85
C LYS A 221 -6.44 16.49 0.19
N ASN A 222 -6.62 15.66 1.21
CA ASN A 222 -5.73 15.60 2.36
C ASN A 222 -4.68 14.49 2.20
N ILE A 223 -3.58 14.59 2.94
CA ILE A 223 -2.73 13.43 3.16
C ILE A 223 -3.57 12.32 3.81
N THR A 224 -3.18 11.07 3.66
CA THR A 224 -4.06 9.95 3.98
C THR A 224 -3.33 8.89 4.79
N ASP A 225 -4.00 8.39 5.84
CA ASP A 225 -3.53 7.23 6.60
C ASP A 225 -3.57 5.95 5.75
N GLN A 226 -2.54 5.10 5.87
CA GLN A 226 -2.50 3.85 5.10
C GLN A 226 -3.66 2.90 5.42
N SER A 227 -4.24 3.00 6.61
CA SER A 227 -5.32 2.14 7.11
C SER A 227 -6.70 2.77 6.96
N ILE A 228 -6.87 3.76 6.06
CA ILE A 228 -8.11 4.53 5.90
C ILE A 228 -9.35 3.62 5.77
N PHE A 229 -9.28 2.52 5.01
CA PHE A 229 -10.41 1.61 4.81
C PHE A 229 -10.53 0.52 5.88
N SER A 230 -9.47 0.20 6.62
CA SER A 230 -9.50 -0.91 7.56
C SER A 230 -8.31 -0.89 8.51
N ALA A 231 -8.60 -1.15 9.79
CA ALA A 231 -7.57 -1.44 10.79
C ALA A 231 -6.86 -2.82 10.58
N MET A 232 -7.33 -3.64 9.66
CA MET A 232 -6.82 -5.01 9.42
C MET A 232 -5.73 -5.06 8.35
N ASN A 233 -4.63 -4.33 8.52
CA ASN A 233 -3.41 -4.44 7.71
C ASN A 233 -3.59 -4.34 6.18
N ARG A 234 -4.56 -3.60 5.69
CA ARG A 234 -4.74 -3.33 4.27
C ARG A 234 -4.26 -1.92 3.96
N SER A 235 -3.12 -1.85 3.32
CA SER A 235 -2.56 -0.55 2.91
C SER A 235 -3.36 0.04 1.77
N ALA A 236 -3.92 1.22 1.97
CA ALA A 236 -4.52 2.00 0.90
C ALA A 236 -3.43 2.63 0.04
N PHE A 237 -3.59 2.56 -1.28
CA PHE A 237 -2.75 3.24 -2.27
C PHE A 237 -3.30 4.64 -2.53
N ILE A 238 -2.41 5.60 -2.57
CA ILE A 238 -2.70 7.01 -2.75
C ILE A 238 -2.11 7.44 -4.10
N CYS A 239 -2.97 7.91 -4.99
CA CYS A 239 -2.64 8.32 -6.35
C CYS A 239 -3.00 9.82 -6.50
N PRO A 240 -2.08 10.75 -6.28
CA PRO A 240 -2.35 12.18 -6.49
C PRO A 240 -2.60 12.44 -7.98
N LEU A 241 -3.55 13.33 -8.29
CA LEU A 241 -3.89 13.67 -9.68
C LEU A 241 -2.79 14.50 -10.35
N TYR A 242 -2.19 15.42 -9.59
CA TYR A 242 -1.16 16.32 -10.10
C TYR A 242 0.14 16.19 -9.30
N LEU A 243 1.26 16.40 -9.98
CA LEU A 243 2.59 16.52 -9.41
C LEU A 243 3.04 17.96 -9.43
N TYR A 244 3.56 18.44 -8.32
CA TYR A 244 4.10 19.78 -8.17
C TYR A 244 5.62 19.71 -8.10
N PRO A 245 6.36 20.57 -8.79
CA PRO A 245 7.82 20.63 -8.71
C PRO A 245 8.27 21.01 -7.30
N GLU A 246 9.46 20.61 -6.92
CA GLU A 246 10.08 21.11 -5.71
C GLU A 246 10.41 22.60 -5.90
N LYS A 247 10.02 23.43 -4.93
CA LYS A 247 10.36 24.85 -4.96
C LYS A 247 11.87 24.98 -4.79
N THR A 248 12.54 25.52 -5.80
CA THR A 248 13.94 25.94 -5.68
C THR A 248 13.97 27.39 -5.23
N ASP A 249 15.00 27.79 -4.46
CA ASP A 249 15.17 29.17 -3.95
C ASP A 249 15.24 30.24 -5.06
N GLN A 250 15.34 29.83 -6.31
CA GLN A 250 15.39 30.69 -7.49
C GLN A 250 14.06 30.83 -8.23
N GLN A 251 13.02 30.11 -7.84
CA GLN A 251 11.70 30.33 -8.46
C GLN A 251 11.11 31.64 -7.97
N SER A 252 11.04 32.58 -8.89
CA SER A 252 10.47 33.93 -8.73
C SER A 252 9.06 33.85 -8.14
N LEU A 253 8.70 34.81 -7.30
CA LEU A 253 7.36 35.05 -6.76
C LEU A 253 6.27 35.29 -7.85
N LEU A 254 6.67 35.33 -9.13
CA LEU A 254 5.83 35.61 -10.29
C LEU A 254 5.58 34.36 -11.19
N ASP A 255 6.24 33.23 -10.93
CA ASP A 255 6.02 32.02 -11.74
C ASP A 255 4.74 31.32 -11.27
N GLU A 256 3.80 31.11 -12.18
CA GLU A 256 2.65 30.24 -11.98
C GLU A 256 3.15 28.85 -11.52
N VAL A 257 2.49 28.30 -10.53
CA VAL A 257 2.82 26.97 -10.03
C VAL A 257 2.46 25.94 -11.09
N VAL A 258 3.43 25.60 -11.93
CA VAL A 258 3.25 24.61 -13.01
C VAL A 258 3.07 23.24 -12.37
N ARG A 259 1.86 22.70 -12.45
CA ARG A 259 1.56 21.31 -12.07
C ARG A 259 1.53 20.43 -13.32
N THR A 260 1.89 19.17 -13.18
CA THR A 260 1.81 18.18 -14.26
C THR A 260 0.87 17.07 -13.87
N PRO A 261 0.01 16.55 -14.77
CA PRO A 261 -0.82 15.37 -14.47
C PRO A 261 0.04 14.16 -14.12
N ASN A 262 -0.32 13.47 -13.07
CA ASN A 262 0.27 12.18 -12.70
C ASN A 262 -0.49 11.05 -13.41
N LEU A 263 -0.54 11.11 -14.74
CA LEU A 263 -1.33 10.21 -15.56
C LEU A 263 -0.50 9.67 -16.74
N ASN A 264 -0.66 8.38 -17.03
CA ASN A 264 -0.17 7.82 -18.27
C ASN A 264 -1.10 8.22 -19.42
N MET A 265 -0.61 9.10 -20.29
CA MET A 265 -1.42 9.70 -21.35
C MET A 265 -1.86 8.68 -22.41
N GLU A 266 -1.14 7.58 -22.62
CA GLU A 266 -1.58 6.51 -23.53
C GLU A 266 -2.88 5.86 -23.02
N ILE A 267 -2.94 5.54 -21.73
CA ILE A 267 -4.14 4.99 -21.09
C ILE A 267 -5.28 6.02 -21.09
N VAL A 268 -4.97 7.28 -20.78
CA VAL A 268 -5.97 8.37 -20.78
C VAL A 268 -6.59 8.55 -22.17
N ASN A 269 -5.77 8.52 -23.21
CA ASN A 269 -6.26 8.63 -24.59
C ASN A 269 -7.14 7.43 -24.99
N GLN A 270 -6.76 6.20 -24.60
CA GLN A 270 -7.60 5.01 -24.80
C GLN A 270 -8.98 5.13 -24.13
N ILE A 271 -9.00 5.61 -22.88
CA ILE A 271 -10.25 5.89 -22.16
C ILE A 271 -11.07 6.96 -22.90
N GLY A 272 -10.41 8.03 -23.33
CA GLY A 272 -11.04 9.13 -24.06
C GLY A 272 -11.68 8.66 -25.36
N GLU A 273 -10.97 7.85 -26.14
CA GLU A 273 -11.49 7.27 -27.39
C GLU A 273 -12.73 6.39 -27.16
N GLN A 274 -12.68 5.53 -26.14
CA GLN A 274 -13.83 4.66 -25.81
C GLN A 274 -15.06 5.44 -25.35
N LEU A 275 -14.86 6.55 -24.64
CA LEU A 275 -15.95 7.39 -24.10
C LEU A 275 -16.38 8.51 -25.05
N GLY A 276 -15.67 8.75 -26.15
CA GLY A 276 -15.86 9.91 -27.02
C GLY A 276 -15.54 11.23 -26.29
N LEU A 277 -14.59 11.25 -25.36
CA LEU A 277 -14.19 12.38 -24.56
C LEU A 277 -12.74 12.79 -24.85
N TYR A 278 -12.46 14.06 -24.64
CA TYR A 278 -11.11 14.59 -24.70
C TYR A 278 -10.64 14.99 -23.30
N PHE A 279 -9.46 14.54 -22.90
CA PHE A 279 -8.88 14.92 -21.62
C PHE A 279 -8.22 16.31 -21.74
N ASN A 280 -8.68 17.25 -20.89
CA ASN A 280 -8.02 18.55 -20.73
C ASN A 280 -7.21 18.56 -19.42
N PRO A 281 -5.89 18.71 -19.47
CA PRO A 281 -5.02 18.72 -18.27
C PRO A 281 -5.03 20.06 -17.48
N GLU A 282 -5.71 21.12 -17.99
CA GLU A 282 -5.78 22.45 -17.35
C GLU A 282 -6.70 22.52 -16.13
#